data_af8786e2330ae7bd955b1c942a826bad
#
_entry.id   af8786e2330ae7bd955b1c942a826bad
#
_cell.length_a   1.000
_cell.length_b   1.000
_cell.length_c   1.000
_cell.angle_alpha   90.00
_cell.angle_beta   90.00
_cell.angle_gamma   90.00
#
_symmetry.space_group_name_H-M   'P 1'
#
loop_
_entity.id
_entity.type
_entity.pdbx_description
1 polymer ?
#
loop_
_entity_poly.entity_id
_entity_poly.type
_entity_poly.pdbx_seq_one_letter_code
_entity_poly.pdbx_strand_id
1 'polypeptide(L)'
;MVFTAWLPVSRSWITSAGPQKAQPLSLPCASAAAWGGVAAAGVNPTGAVGLQEVLPGKTIINIPGCPPNPHNFLATVAHIITYGKPPKLDTKNRPTFAYGRLIHEHCERRPHFDAGRFAKEFGDEGHREGWCLYHLGCKGPETYGNCSTLQFCDVGGVWPVAIGHPCYGCNEEGVGFHKGIHQLAHVENQTPRSEKPDVNMKEGGNVSAGAIGLLGGVVGLVAGVSVMAVRELGRQQKKDNADSRGE
;
A
#
# COMPACT_ATOMS: atom_id res chain seq x y z
N MET A 1 21.90 -18.10 2.07
CA MET A 1 21.62 -19.45 2.57
C MET A 1 20.73 -20.15 1.53
N VAL A 2 21.24 -21.18 0.88
CA VAL A 2 20.49 -21.94 -0.12
C VAL A 2 19.91 -23.15 0.59
N PHE A 3 18.61 -23.22 0.75
CA PHE A 3 17.92 -24.42 1.24
C PHE A 3 17.63 -25.33 0.05
N THR A 4 18.33 -26.42 -0.05
CA THR A 4 18.01 -27.52 -0.97
C THR A 4 17.18 -28.52 -0.17
N ALA A 5 15.86 -28.48 -0.29
CA ALA A 5 14.99 -29.43 0.37
C ALA A 5 14.76 -30.63 -0.56
N TRP A 6 15.22 -31.79 -0.17
CA TRP A 6 14.76 -33.07 -0.71
C TRP A 6 13.44 -33.41 -0.02
N LEU A 7 12.32 -33.16 -0.68
CA LEU A 7 11.02 -33.60 -0.19
C LEU A 7 10.75 -35.01 -0.76
N PRO A 8 10.55 -36.02 0.09
CA PRO A 8 10.09 -37.32 -0.38
C PRO A 8 8.61 -37.14 -0.82
N VAL A 9 8.37 -37.13 -2.12
CA VAL A 9 7.01 -37.23 -2.67
C VAL A 9 6.47 -38.62 -2.28
N SER A 10 5.35 -38.61 -1.52
CA SER A 10 4.72 -39.86 -1.08
C SER A 10 4.36 -40.72 -2.26
N ARG A 11 4.60 -42.07 -2.16
CA ARG A 11 4.42 -43.08 -3.22
C ARG A 11 3.02 -43.16 -3.85
N SER A 12 2.02 -42.52 -3.24
CA SER A 12 0.62 -42.58 -3.71
C SER A 12 0.33 -41.81 -5.00
N TRP A 13 1.24 -40.93 -5.43
CA TRP A 13 1.08 -40.10 -6.65
C TRP A 13 1.82 -40.71 -7.88
N ILE A 14 2.50 -41.84 -7.72
CA ILE A 14 3.38 -42.46 -8.76
C ILE A 14 2.61 -43.38 -9.71
N THR A 15 1.33 -43.65 -9.45
CA THR A 15 0.60 -44.70 -10.19
C THR A 15 -0.11 -44.22 -11.46
N SER A 16 -0.10 -42.94 -11.81
CA SER A 16 -0.74 -42.45 -13.05
C SER A 16 0.18 -41.66 -14.00
N ALA A 17 1.40 -41.38 -13.63
CA ALA A 17 2.41 -40.79 -14.50
C ALA A 17 3.68 -41.65 -14.41
N GLY A 18 4.25 -42.06 -15.55
CA GLY A 18 5.49 -42.84 -15.56
C GLY A 18 6.60 -42.22 -14.73
N PRO A 19 7.76 -42.88 -14.53
CA PRO A 19 8.77 -42.53 -13.56
C PRO A 19 9.35 -41.13 -13.85
N GLN A 20 8.65 -40.07 -13.45
CA GLN A 20 9.21 -38.75 -13.41
C GLN A 20 10.23 -38.73 -12.26
N LYS A 21 11.51 -38.75 -12.64
CA LYS A 21 12.60 -38.50 -11.68
C LYS A 21 12.27 -37.24 -10.93
N ALA A 22 12.09 -37.33 -9.61
CA ALA A 22 11.88 -36.19 -8.74
C ALA A 22 13.00 -35.18 -8.99
N GLN A 23 12.68 -34.08 -9.63
CA GLN A 23 13.67 -33.04 -9.87
C GLN A 23 13.85 -32.23 -8.57
N PRO A 24 15.09 -31.99 -8.16
CA PRO A 24 15.33 -31.20 -6.97
C PRO A 24 14.77 -29.79 -7.19
N LEU A 25 13.85 -29.39 -6.31
CA LEU A 25 13.29 -28.05 -6.24
C LEU A 25 14.22 -27.15 -5.43
N SER A 26 14.60 -26.01 -5.96
CA SER A 26 15.44 -25.03 -5.27
C SER A 26 14.63 -23.80 -4.92
N LEU A 27 14.70 -23.39 -3.65
CA LEU A 27 14.03 -22.21 -3.08
C LEU A 27 15.10 -21.18 -2.68
N PRO A 28 15.58 -20.34 -3.59
CA PRO A 28 16.44 -19.22 -3.23
C PRO A 28 15.67 -18.23 -2.40
N CYS A 29 16.10 -18.06 -1.15
CA CYS A 29 15.50 -17.16 -0.19
C CYS A 29 16.43 -15.99 0.02
N ALA A 30 16.07 -14.84 -0.45
CA ALA A 30 16.68 -13.52 -0.45
C ALA A 30 16.96 -13.00 -1.87
N SER A 31 17.01 -11.68 -2.02
CA SER A 31 17.35 -11.03 -3.30
C SER A 31 18.74 -11.41 -3.77
N ALA A 32 19.68 -11.64 -2.86
CA ALA A 32 21.03 -12.11 -3.17
C ALA A 32 21.00 -13.48 -3.88
N ALA A 33 20.15 -14.39 -3.44
CA ALA A 33 20.02 -15.71 -4.04
C ALA A 33 19.16 -15.69 -5.32
N ALA A 34 18.23 -14.76 -5.43
CA ALA A 34 17.35 -14.64 -6.60
C ALA A 34 18.06 -13.99 -7.81
N TRP A 35 18.80 -12.89 -7.59
CA TRP A 35 19.45 -12.09 -8.64
C TRP A 35 20.68 -11.30 -8.18
N GLY A 36 21.47 -11.86 -7.26
CA GLY A 36 22.75 -11.29 -6.81
C GLY A 36 22.62 -10.22 -5.70
N GLY A 37 21.46 -9.55 -5.57
CA GLY A 37 21.19 -8.60 -4.48
C GLY A 37 22.19 -7.44 -4.38
N VAL A 38 22.58 -7.09 -3.15
CA VAL A 38 23.53 -5.99 -2.90
C VAL A 38 24.91 -6.26 -3.54
N ALA A 39 25.34 -7.52 -3.59
CA ALA A 39 26.65 -7.86 -4.18
C ALA A 39 26.69 -7.62 -5.71
N ALA A 40 25.54 -7.70 -6.38
CA ALA A 40 25.39 -7.39 -7.80
C ALA A 40 25.12 -5.89 -8.08
N ALA A 41 25.10 -5.04 -7.04
CA ALA A 41 24.78 -3.63 -7.20
C ALA A 41 25.78 -2.89 -8.10
N GLY A 42 25.28 -1.87 -8.84
CA GLY A 42 26.09 -1.04 -9.71
C GLY A 42 26.71 -1.82 -10.87
N VAL A 43 28.04 -1.80 -10.98
CA VAL A 43 28.79 -2.47 -12.03
C VAL A 43 29.05 -3.96 -11.75
N ASN A 44 28.49 -4.50 -10.69
CA ASN A 44 28.66 -5.88 -10.25
C ASN A 44 30.13 -6.35 -10.20
N PRO A 45 30.99 -5.72 -9.39
CA PRO A 45 32.42 -6.04 -9.38
C PRO A 45 32.75 -7.45 -8.89
N THR A 46 31.82 -8.09 -8.20
CA THR A 46 31.97 -9.45 -7.65
C THR A 46 31.49 -10.54 -8.62
N GLY A 47 30.85 -10.18 -9.73
CA GLY A 47 30.22 -11.14 -10.64
C GLY A 47 29.08 -11.94 -9.98
N ALA A 48 28.42 -11.35 -8.97
CA ALA A 48 27.31 -12.01 -8.27
C ALA A 48 26.11 -12.15 -9.20
N VAL A 49 25.57 -13.37 -9.28
CA VAL A 49 24.43 -13.71 -10.13
C VAL A 49 23.36 -14.47 -9.35
N GLY A 50 22.17 -14.53 -9.91
CA GLY A 50 21.07 -15.31 -9.35
C GLY A 50 21.25 -16.81 -9.52
N LEU A 51 20.58 -17.60 -8.67
CA LEU A 51 20.65 -19.05 -8.72
C LEU A 51 20.17 -19.63 -10.06
N GLN A 52 19.27 -18.94 -10.78
CA GLN A 52 18.78 -19.34 -12.10
C GLN A 52 19.89 -19.38 -13.15
N GLU A 53 20.87 -18.48 -13.04
CA GLU A 53 22.02 -18.45 -13.95
C GLU A 53 23.01 -19.57 -13.67
N VAL A 54 23.15 -19.94 -12.39
CA VAL A 54 24.06 -20.99 -11.94
C VAL A 54 23.49 -22.39 -12.17
N LEU A 55 22.18 -22.55 -12.09
CA LEU A 55 21.48 -23.84 -12.23
C LEU A 55 20.46 -23.83 -13.37
N PRO A 56 20.88 -23.69 -14.61
CA PRO A 56 19.97 -23.72 -15.75
C PRO A 56 19.20 -25.05 -15.82
N GLY A 57 17.91 -24.98 -16.13
CA GLY A 57 17.06 -26.16 -16.29
C GLY A 57 16.57 -26.79 -14.97
N LYS A 58 16.84 -26.20 -13.82
CA LYS A 58 16.24 -26.59 -12.54
C LYS A 58 14.98 -25.82 -12.26
N THR A 59 14.03 -26.43 -11.56
CA THR A 59 12.85 -25.72 -11.07
C THR A 59 13.25 -24.85 -9.89
N ILE A 60 13.15 -23.54 -10.06
CA ILE A 60 13.53 -22.54 -9.06
C ILE A 60 12.30 -21.70 -8.72
N ILE A 61 12.06 -21.50 -7.43
CA ILE A 61 11.01 -20.60 -6.93
C ILE A 61 11.70 -19.48 -6.14
N ASN A 62 11.75 -18.30 -6.69
CA ASN A 62 12.37 -17.13 -6.09
C ASN A 62 11.51 -16.55 -4.97
N ILE A 63 12.11 -16.36 -3.80
CA ILE A 63 11.51 -15.67 -2.66
C ILE A 63 12.41 -14.48 -2.30
N PRO A 64 12.39 -13.40 -3.11
CA PRO A 64 13.25 -12.26 -2.90
C PRO A 64 12.84 -11.45 -1.68
N GLY A 65 13.76 -10.62 -1.23
CA GLY A 65 13.65 -9.71 -0.10
C GLY A 65 15.04 -9.48 0.50
N CYS A 66 15.25 -8.37 1.19
CA CYS A 66 16.50 -8.08 1.86
C CYS A 66 16.25 -7.39 3.21
N PRO A 67 15.93 -8.21 4.23
CA PRO A 67 15.71 -9.67 4.27
C PRO A 67 14.40 -10.10 3.61
N PRO A 68 14.28 -11.38 3.20
CA PRO A 68 13.02 -11.95 2.74
C PRO A 68 12.04 -12.12 3.90
N ASN A 69 10.75 -11.96 3.62
CA ASN A 69 9.72 -12.21 4.64
C ASN A 69 9.59 -13.72 4.90
N PRO A 70 9.77 -14.19 6.16
CA PRO A 70 9.71 -15.59 6.50
C PRO A 70 8.35 -16.23 6.22
N HIS A 71 7.25 -15.48 6.32
CA HIS A 71 5.92 -15.99 6.01
C HIS A 71 5.76 -16.35 4.53
N ASN A 72 6.38 -15.60 3.61
CA ASN A 72 6.37 -15.94 2.19
C ASN A 72 7.08 -17.27 1.93
N PHE A 73 8.18 -17.54 2.63
CA PHE A 73 8.88 -18.82 2.56
C PHE A 73 8.02 -19.94 3.14
N LEU A 74 7.51 -19.78 4.36
CA LEU A 74 6.68 -20.79 5.03
C LEU A 74 5.41 -21.11 4.23
N ALA A 75 4.72 -20.10 3.71
CA ALA A 75 3.52 -20.28 2.88
C ALA A 75 3.84 -21.04 1.59
N THR A 76 5.00 -20.77 0.97
CA THR A 76 5.45 -21.51 -0.23
C THR A 76 5.71 -22.97 0.09
N VAL A 77 6.43 -23.25 1.17
CA VAL A 77 6.72 -24.61 1.62
C VAL A 77 5.43 -25.35 1.99
N ALA A 78 4.56 -24.71 2.77
CA ALA A 78 3.26 -25.28 3.15
C ALA A 78 2.41 -25.63 1.91
N HIS A 79 2.36 -24.75 0.91
CA HIS A 79 1.66 -25.01 -0.35
C HIS A 79 2.21 -26.25 -1.06
N ILE A 80 3.54 -26.35 -1.16
CA ILE A 80 4.18 -27.50 -1.83
C ILE A 80 3.90 -28.81 -1.08
N ILE A 81 3.98 -28.79 0.25
CA ILE A 81 3.68 -29.97 1.08
C ILE A 81 2.22 -30.38 0.93
N THR A 82 1.29 -29.42 0.95
CA THR A 82 -0.15 -29.68 0.90
C THR A 82 -0.61 -30.18 -0.46
N TYR A 83 -0.14 -29.54 -1.54
CA TYR A 83 -0.65 -29.78 -2.89
C TYR A 83 0.31 -30.60 -3.77
N GLY A 84 1.52 -30.93 -3.31
CA GLY A 84 2.52 -31.67 -4.06
C GLY A 84 3.07 -30.96 -5.31
N LYS A 85 2.76 -29.66 -5.48
CA LYS A 85 3.15 -28.84 -6.64
C LYS A 85 3.48 -27.43 -6.22
N PRO A 86 4.31 -26.71 -7.01
CA PRO A 86 4.59 -25.30 -6.79
C PRO A 86 3.31 -24.44 -6.82
N PRO A 87 3.25 -23.34 -6.07
CA PRO A 87 2.22 -22.33 -6.25
C PRO A 87 2.30 -21.70 -7.65
N LYS A 88 1.27 -20.96 -8.03
CA LYS A 88 1.33 -20.16 -9.27
C LYS A 88 2.48 -19.16 -9.17
N LEU A 89 3.34 -19.16 -10.20
CA LEU A 89 4.51 -18.29 -10.29
C LEU A 89 4.29 -17.19 -11.33
N ASP A 90 4.97 -16.07 -11.13
CA ASP A 90 5.09 -14.99 -12.12
C ASP A 90 6.23 -15.27 -13.12
N THR A 91 6.49 -14.31 -14.01
CA THR A 91 7.55 -14.41 -15.03
C THR A 91 8.97 -14.46 -14.46
N LYS A 92 9.14 -14.08 -13.19
CA LYS A 92 10.41 -14.11 -12.45
C LYS A 92 10.48 -15.29 -11.48
N ASN A 93 9.61 -16.27 -11.66
CA ASN A 93 9.48 -17.45 -10.80
C ASN A 93 9.19 -17.16 -9.34
N ARG A 94 8.48 -16.05 -9.05
CA ARG A 94 8.05 -15.70 -7.70
C ARG A 94 6.60 -16.14 -7.46
N PRO A 95 6.24 -16.65 -6.26
CA PRO A 95 4.85 -16.96 -5.92
C PRO A 95 3.93 -15.75 -6.06
N THR A 96 2.89 -15.84 -6.90
CA THR A 96 1.98 -14.71 -7.17
C THR A 96 1.16 -14.28 -5.96
N PHE A 97 0.94 -15.15 -4.98
CA PHE A 97 0.27 -14.77 -3.73
C PHE A 97 1.06 -13.75 -2.91
N ALA A 98 2.40 -13.77 -3.03
CA ALA A 98 3.30 -12.87 -2.31
C ALA A 98 3.77 -11.70 -3.18
N TYR A 99 3.96 -11.92 -4.49
CA TYR A 99 4.60 -10.96 -5.40
C TYR A 99 3.71 -10.58 -6.59
N GLY A 100 2.40 -10.83 -6.52
CA GLY A 100 1.46 -10.52 -7.60
C GLY A 100 0.87 -9.11 -7.55
N ARG A 101 1.24 -8.27 -6.57
CA ARG A 101 0.68 -6.93 -6.37
C ARG A 101 1.77 -5.89 -6.24
N LEU A 102 1.56 -4.70 -6.80
CA LEU A 102 2.44 -3.57 -6.59
C LEU A 102 2.37 -3.08 -5.13
N ILE A 103 3.53 -2.86 -4.53
CA ILE A 103 3.62 -2.30 -3.17
C ILE A 103 2.92 -0.94 -3.11
N HIS A 104 3.08 -0.12 -4.14
CA HIS A 104 2.48 1.20 -4.23
C HIS A 104 0.95 1.21 -4.13
N GLU A 105 0.28 0.20 -4.70
CA GLU A 105 -1.19 0.10 -4.69
C GLU A 105 -1.77 -0.17 -3.30
N HIS A 106 -1.00 -0.86 -2.45
CA HIS A 106 -1.42 -1.25 -1.12
C HIS A 106 -0.63 -0.55 -0.01
N CYS A 107 0.10 0.51 -0.36
CA CYS A 107 0.87 1.30 0.59
C CYS A 107 -0.06 2.15 1.46
N GLU A 108 0.18 2.17 2.77
CA GLU A 108 -0.55 3.01 3.72
C GLU A 108 -0.42 4.52 3.41
N ARG A 109 0.66 4.91 2.70
CA ARG A 109 0.89 6.30 2.27
C ARG A 109 0.31 6.61 0.88
N ARG A 110 -0.42 5.67 0.26
CA ARG A 110 -1.03 5.88 -1.06
C ARG A 110 -2.03 7.06 -1.08
N PRO A 111 -2.86 7.31 -0.06
CA PRO A 111 -3.74 8.48 -0.04
C PRO A 111 -2.98 9.81 -0.10
N HIS A 112 -1.77 9.87 0.45
CA HIS A 112 -0.92 11.05 0.34
C HIS A 112 -0.37 11.24 -1.08
N PHE A 113 -0.01 10.15 -1.76
CA PHE A 113 0.40 10.19 -3.17
C PHE A 113 -0.73 10.75 -4.04
N ASP A 114 -1.94 10.22 -3.90
CA ASP A 114 -3.09 10.65 -4.69
C ASP A 114 -3.50 12.09 -4.39
N ALA A 115 -3.29 12.55 -3.17
CA ALA A 115 -3.49 13.94 -2.77
C ALA A 115 -2.33 14.89 -3.13
N GLY A 116 -1.22 14.39 -3.72
CA GLY A 116 -0.05 15.19 -4.07
C GLY A 116 0.76 15.66 -2.86
N ARG A 117 0.64 14.98 -1.71
CA ARG A 117 1.40 15.28 -0.49
C ARG A 117 2.64 14.40 -0.41
N PHE A 118 3.81 15.00 -0.51
CA PHE A 118 5.10 14.32 -0.55
C PHE A 118 6.07 14.87 0.48
N ALA A 119 6.81 13.98 1.14
CA ALA A 119 8.02 14.37 1.85
C ALA A 119 9.09 14.74 0.81
N LYS A 120 9.72 15.90 0.97
CA LYS A 120 10.77 16.41 0.06
C LYS A 120 12.16 16.10 0.59
N GLU A 121 12.30 16.08 1.91
CA GLU A 121 13.56 15.80 2.61
C GLU A 121 13.31 14.89 3.80
N PHE A 122 14.32 14.13 4.20
CA PHE A 122 14.25 13.35 5.43
C PHE A 122 14.16 14.28 6.64
N GLY A 123 13.14 14.09 7.47
CA GLY A 123 12.91 14.89 8.67
C GLY A 123 12.17 16.21 8.43
N ASP A 124 11.73 16.52 7.20
CA ASP A 124 10.83 17.63 6.94
C ASP A 124 9.44 17.41 7.58
N GLU A 125 8.56 18.40 7.47
CA GLU A 125 7.20 18.31 8.00
C GLU A 125 6.45 17.14 7.34
N GLY A 126 6.51 17.02 6.01
CA GLY A 126 5.84 15.95 5.28
C GLY A 126 6.34 14.57 5.68
N HIS A 127 7.64 14.43 5.96
CA HIS A 127 8.21 13.18 6.43
C HIS A 127 7.69 12.82 7.85
N ARG A 128 7.64 13.79 8.76
CA ARG A 128 7.11 13.60 10.13
C ARG A 128 5.62 13.31 10.15
N GLU A 129 4.86 13.95 9.25
CA GLU A 129 3.42 13.74 9.08
C GLU A 129 3.07 12.46 8.31
N GLY A 130 4.07 11.68 7.90
CA GLY A 130 3.85 10.42 7.23
C GLY A 130 3.42 10.53 5.76
N TRP A 131 3.70 11.64 5.07
CA TRP A 131 3.38 11.83 3.66
C TRP A 131 4.13 10.86 2.77
N CYS A 132 3.72 10.78 1.49
CA CYS A 132 4.31 9.85 0.53
C CYS A 132 5.81 10.11 0.33
N LEU A 133 6.60 9.05 0.33
CA LEU A 133 8.07 9.10 0.19
C LEU A 133 8.53 9.01 -1.28
N TYR A 134 7.64 9.23 -2.25
CA TYR A 134 7.97 9.13 -3.68
C TYR A 134 9.15 10.04 -4.06
N HIS A 135 9.13 11.30 -3.64
CA HIS A 135 10.20 12.26 -3.92
C HIS A 135 11.54 11.93 -3.24
N LEU A 136 11.52 11.08 -2.23
CA LEU A 136 12.74 10.54 -1.61
C LEU A 136 13.28 9.29 -2.33
N GLY A 137 12.72 8.96 -3.49
CA GLY A 137 13.18 7.84 -4.31
C GLY A 137 12.54 6.50 -3.99
N CYS A 138 11.32 6.48 -3.45
CA CYS A 138 10.59 5.24 -3.19
C CYS A 138 10.36 4.43 -4.47
N LYS A 139 10.78 3.15 -4.45
CA LYS A 139 10.64 2.21 -5.57
C LYS A 139 9.33 1.40 -5.53
N GLY A 140 8.43 1.73 -4.59
CA GLY A 140 7.14 1.05 -4.47
C GLY A 140 6.33 0.94 -5.77
N PRO A 141 6.29 1.98 -6.64
CA PRO A 141 5.58 1.95 -7.92
C PRO A 141 6.10 0.93 -8.93
N GLU A 142 7.33 0.46 -8.80
CA GLU A 142 7.95 -0.52 -9.70
C GLU A 142 8.19 -1.87 -9.02
N THR A 143 7.77 -2.04 -7.77
CA THR A 143 8.10 -3.20 -6.96
C THR A 143 6.87 -4.00 -6.61
N TYR A 144 6.90 -5.28 -6.96
CA TYR A 144 5.86 -6.23 -6.58
C TYR A 144 6.20 -6.91 -5.25
N GLY A 145 5.21 -7.00 -4.37
CA GLY A 145 5.39 -7.63 -3.05
C GLY A 145 4.26 -7.32 -2.09
N ASN A 146 4.24 -8.04 -0.98
CA ASN A 146 3.24 -7.91 0.08
C ASN A 146 3.78 -7.22 1.35
N CYS A 147 4.91 -6.50 1.25
CA CYS A 147 5.55 -5.85 2.39
C CYS A 147 4.64 -4.85 3.11
N SER A 148 3.78 -4.13 2.37
CA SER A 148 2.84 -3.15 2.91
C SER A 148 1.68 -3.78 3.68
N THR A 149 1.32 -5.03 3.37
CA THR A 149 0.17 -5.72 3.97
C THR A 149 0.58 -6.76 5.01
N LEU A 150 1.62 -7.54 4.72
CA LEU A 150 2.11 -8.57 5.63
C LEU A 150 3.08 -8.02 6.68
N GLN A 151 3.84 -6.97 6.31
CA GLN A 151 4.87 -6.35 7.12
C GLN A 151 5.95 -7.36 7.57
N PHE A 152 6.82 -7.00 8.52
CA PHE A 152 7.88 -7.88 8.96
C PHE A 152 7.65 -8.33 10.41
N CYS A 153 7.88 -9.63 10.66
CA CYS A 153 7.88 -10.21 12.00
C CYS A 153 6.55 -10.06 12.77
N ASP A 154 5.41 -9.99 12.09
CA ASP A 154 4.07 -9.82 12.70
C ASP A 154 3.94 -8.57 13.59
N VAL A 155 4.87 -7.64 13.50
CA VAL A 155 4.82 -6.36 14.20
C VAL A 155 4.26 -5.31 13.26
N GLY A 156 3.13 -4.74 13.63
CA GLY A 156 2.49 -3.66 12.87
C GLY A 156 3.43 -2.46 12.71
N GLY A 157 3.50 -1.92 11.50
CA GLY A 157 4.35 -0.77 11.17
C GLY A 157 5.83 -1.11 10.94
N VAL A 158 6.21 -2.37 10.92
CA VAL A 158 7.61 -2.77 10.69
C VAL A 158 7.83 -3.15 9.24
N TRP A 159 8.04 -2.16 8.40
CA TRP A 159 8.57 -2.27 7.04
C TRP A 159 9.12 -0.89 6.61
N PRO A 160 10.01 -0.80 5.60
CA PRO A 160 10.73 0.45 5.32
C PRO A 160 9.86 1.69 5.24
N VAL A 161 8.74 1.65 4.52
CA VAL A 161 7.91 2.84 4.32
C VAL A 161 7.18 3.25 5.60
N ALA A 162 6.71 2.30 6.42
CA ALA A 162 6.06 2.62 7.69
C ALA A 162 7.00 3.36 8.65
N ILE A 163 8.27 2.93 8.71
CA ILE A 163 9.28 3.57 9.56
C ILE A 163 9.91 4.81 8.94
N GLY A 164 9.37 5.32 7.82
CA GLY A 164 9.82 6.57 7.20
C GLY A 164 10.94 6.42 6.18
N HIS A 165 11.28 5.20 5.74
CA HIS A 165 12.28 4.97 4.71
C HIS A 165 11.63 4.59 3.37
N PRO A 166 12.06 5.18 2.23
CA PRO A 166 11.56 4.80 0.91
C PRO A 166 11.74 3.30 0.63
N CYS A 167 10.81 2.69 -0.10
CA CYS A 167 10.97 1.32 -0.57
C CYS A 167 12.20 1.21 -1.48
N TYR A 168 13.10 0.27 -1.18
CA TYR A 168 14.32 0.04 -1.98
C TYR A 168 14.08 -0.73 -3.28
N GLY A 169 12.93 -1.37 -3.42
CA GLY A 169 12.68 -2.23 -4.57
C GLY A 169 13.38 -3.59 -4.50
N CYS A 170 13.77 -4.05 -3.32
CA CYS A 170 14.59 -5.26 -3.13
C CYS A 170 13.94 -6.56 -3.66
N ASN A 171 12.61 -6.58 -3.79
CA ASN A 171 11.88 -7.72 -4.35
C ASN A 171 11.90 -7.77 -5.89
N GLU A 172 12.41 -6.71 -6.53
CA GLU A 172 12.31 -6.56 -7.97
C GLU A 172 13.70 -6.58 -8.62
N GLU A 173 13.88 -7.46 -9.59
CA GLU A 173 15.07 -7.54 -10.41
C GLU A 173 15.26 -6.27 -11.23
N GLY A 174 16.48 -5.74 -11.30
CA GLY A 174 16.78 -4.51 -12.05
C GLY A 174 16.30 -3.21 -11.39
N VAL A 175 15.59 -3.28 -10.27
CA VAL A 175 15.13 -2.12 -9.49
C VAL A 175 15.92 -2.01 -8.21
N GLY A 176 15.80 -3.00 -7.33
CA GLY A 176 16.53 -3.01 -6.08
C GLY A 176 18.04 -3.08 -6.29
N PHE A 177 18.76 -2.18 -5.64
CA PHE A 177 20.23 -2.10 -5.67
C PHE A 177 20.85 -1.67 -7.02
N HIS A 178 20.05 -1.61 -8.09
CA HIS A 178 20.50 -1.16 -9.41
C HIS A 178 20.14 0.31 -9.69
N LYS A 179 18.96 0.75 -9.25
CA LYS A 179 18.57 2.16 -9.32
C LYS A 179 19.16 2.94 -8.15
N GLY A 180 19.60 4.18 -8.41
CA GLY A 180 20.07 5.09 -7.37
C GLY A 180 19.02 5.30 -6.27
N ILE A 181 19.47 5.50 -5.02
CA ILE A 181 18.57 5.61 -3.85
C ILE A 181 17.51 6.69 -4.06
N HIS A 182 17.92 7.88 -4.53
CA HIS A 182 17.03 9.02 -4.77
C HIS A 182 16.44 9.06 -6.19
N GLN A 183 16.76 8.10 -7.05
CA GLN A 183 16.19 8.04 -8.39
C GLN A 183 14.68 7.75 -8.26
N LEU A 184 13.86 8.55 -8.94
CA LEU A 184 12.41 8.35 -8.95
C LEU A 184 12.04 7.05 -9.69
N ALA A 185 11.07 6.34 -9.13
CA ALA A 185 10.47 5.18 -9.78
C ALA A 185 9.55 5.64 -10.92
N HIS A 186 9.40 4.81 -11.94
CA HIS A 186 8.39 5.03 -12.97
C HIS A 186 6.99 4.70 -12.43
N VAL A 187 6.01 5.55 -12.73
CA VAL A 187 4.61 5.34 -12.37
C VAL A 187 3.81 5.16 -13.65
N GLU A 188 3.35 3.94 -13.92
CA GLU A 188 2.68 3.62 -15.18
C GLU A 188 1.36 4.37 -15.39
N ASN A 189 0.55 4.52 -14.34
CA ASN A 189 -0.84 4.95 -14.49
C ASN A 189 -1.19 6.33 -13.91
N GLN A 190 -0.35 6.90 -13.08
CA GLN A 190 -0.55 8.24 -12.52
C GLN A 190 0.78 8.89 -12.20
N THR A 191 1.16 9.86 -12.99
CA THR A 191 2.22 10.78 -12.60
C THR A 191 1.64 11.74 -11.56
N PRO A 192 2.20 11.85 -10.33
CA PRO A 192 1.72 12.81 -9.37
C PRO A 192 1.88 14.21 -9.96
N ARG A 193 0.84 15.02 -9.90
CA ARG A 193 0.95 16.43 -10.29
C ARG A 193 1.85 17.10 -9.26
N SER A 194 2.96 17.66 -9.71
CA SER A 194 3.89 18.44 -8.88
C SER A 194 3.28 19.72 -8.30
N GLU A 195 2.12 20.11 -8.81
CA GLU A 195 1.43 21.35 -8.50
C GLU A 195 -0.04 21.12 -8.08
N LYS A 196 -0.32 20.10 -7.28
CA LYS A 196 -1.56 20.19 -6.53
C LYS A 196 -1.35 21.31 -5.52
N PRO A 197 -2.18 22.40 -5.56
CA PRO A 197 -2.12 23.42 -4.54
C PRO A 197 -2.25 22.72 -3.18
N ASP A 198 -1.41 23.13 -2.24
CA ASP A 198 -1.57 22.68 -0.86
C ASP A 198 -3.04 22.83 -0.51
N VAL A 199 -3.69 21.76 -0.10
CA VAL A 199 -5.04 21.85 0.45
C VAL A 199 -4.85 22.66 1.71
N ASN A 200 -5.15 23.94 1.62
CA ASN A 200 -5.10 24.83 2.76
C ASN A 200 -6.16 24.31 3.74
N MET A 201 -5.74 23.53 4.71
CA MET A 201 -6.61 23.01 5.76
C MET A 201 -7.25 24.15 6.59
N LYS A 202 -6.82 25.41 6.38
CA LYS A 202 -7.43 26.61 6.94
C LYS A 202 -8.69 27.07 6.22
N GLU A 203 -8.94 26.60 5.02
CA GLU A 203 -10.22 26.79 4.34
C GLU A 203 -11.12 25.58 4.60
N GLY A 204 -11.39 25.32 5.84
CA GLY A 204 -12.64 24.70 6.26
C GLY A 204 -13.75 25.52 5.61
N GLY A 205 -14.60 24.87 4.82
CA GLY A 205 -15.55 25.43 3.90
C GLY A 205 -15.99 26.85 4.29
N ASN A 206 -15.50 27.80 3.56
CA ASN A 206 -15.80 29.18 3.80
C ASN A 206 -17.27 29.38 3.42
N VAL A 207 -18.16 29.05 4.35
CA VAL A 207 -19.53 29.57 4.27
C VAL A 207 -19.34 31.07 4.37
N SER A 208 -19.47 31.77 3.23
CA SER A 208 -19.23 33.21 3.20
C SER A 208 -20.04 33.88 4.30
N ALA A 209 -19.48 34.86 4.97
CA ALA A 209 -20.20 35.63 5.99
C ALA A 209 -21.57 36.11 5.48
N GLY A 210 -21.70 36.35 4.17
CA GLY A 210 -22.96 36.64 3.50
C GLY A 210 -23.94 35.46 3.51
N ALA A 211 -23.50 34.24 3.36
CA ALA A 211 -24.39 33.04 3.43
C ALA A 211 -24.88 32.78 4.86
N ILE A 212 -24.03 33.02 5.86
CA ILE A 212 -24.43 32.96 7.29
C ILE A 212 -25.40 34.09 7.61
N GLY A 213 -25.16 35.29 7.10
CA GLY A 213 -26.05 36.42 7.26
C GLY A 213 -27.42 36.18 6.60
N LEU A 214 -27.48 35.63 5.41
CA LEU A 214 -28.72 35.26 4.73
C LEU A 214 -29.52 34.20 5.49
N LEU A 215 -28.86 33.11 5.91
CA LEU A 215 -29.50 32.07 6.72
C LEU A 215 -29.99 32.57 8.05
N GLY A 216 -29.19 33.41 8.76
CA GLY A 216 -29.57 34.03 10.00
C GLY A 216 -30.73 35.00 9.81
N GLY A 217 -30.74 35.78 8.73
CA GLY A 217 -31.82 36.70 8.35
C GLY A 217 -33.14 35.97 8.10
N VAL A 218 -33.13 34.91 7.31
CA VAL A 218 -34.32 34.08 7.02
C VAL A 218 -34.89 33.42 8.27
N VAL A 219 -34.04 32.83 9.10
CA VAL A 219 -34.46 32.21 10.38
C VAL A 219 -35.02 33.30 11.33
N GLY A 220 -34.40 34.47 11.43
CA GLY A 220 -34.85 35.56 12.24
C GLY A 220 -36.21 36.12 11.77
N LEU A 221 -36.43 36.21 10.44
CA LEU A 221 -37.69 36.68 9.84
C LEU A 221 -38.83 35.68 10.12
N VAL A 222 -38.60 34.37 9.94
CA VAL A 222 -39.59 33.33 10.24
C VAL A 222 -39.93 33.31 11.72
N ALA A 223 -38.97 33.38 12.60
CA ALA A 223 -39.20 33.43 14.05
C ALA A 223 -39.95 34.72 14.46
N GLY A 224 -39.59 35.87 13.89
CA GLY A 224 -40.25 37.14 14.14
C GLY A 224 -41.72 37.14 13.73
N VAL A 225 -42.02 36.66 12.51
CA VAL A 225 -43.40 36.54 12.00
C VAL A 225 -44.22 35.57 12.87
N SER A 226 -43.64 34.45 13.28
CA SER A 226 -44.32 33.49 14.14
C SER A 226 -44.65 34.05 15.51
N VAL A 227 -43.76 34.81 16.12
CA VAL A 227 -44.00 35.50 17.42
C VAL A 227 -45.09 36.57 17.29
N MET A 228 -45.09 37.35 16.20
CA MET A 228 -46.15 38.33 15.97
C MET A 228 -47.53 37.70 15.75
N ALA A 229 -47.59 36.59 14.95
CA ALA A 229 -48.83 35.88 14.73
C ALA A 229 -49.42 35.29 16.03
N VAL A 230 -48.58 34.69 16.88
CA VAL A 230 -48.99 34.15 18.20
C VAL A 230 -49.49 35.27 19.11
N ARG A 231 -48.83 36.44 19.12
CA ARG A 231 -49.28 37.59 19.90
C ARG A 231 -50.62 38.17 19.42
N GLU A 232 -50.84 38.21 18.11
CA GLU A 232 -52.08 38.70 17.55
C GLU A 232 -53.25 37.76 17.82
N LEU A 233 -53.04 36.45 17.64
CA LEU A 233 -54.00 35.44 18.01
C LEU A 233 -54.36 35.47 19.49
N GLY A 234 -53.38 35.65 20.38
CA GLY A 234 -53.61 35.80 21.82
C GLY A 234 -54.39 37.10 22.19
N ARG A 235 -54.25 38.17 21.38
CA ARG A 235 -55.03 39.43 21.56
C ARG A 235 -56.47 39.22 21.08
N GLN A 236 -56.70 38.55 19.96
CA GLN A 236 -58.05 38.23 19.48
C GLN A 236 -58.79 37.34 20.47
N GLN A 237 -58.15 36.29 20.96
CA GLN A 237 -58.74 35.37 21.93
C GLN A 237 -59.13 36.07 23.26
N LYS A 238 -58.36 37.10 23.67
CA LYS A 238 -58.74 37.90 24.83
C LYS A 238 -59.92 38.82 24.54
N LYS A 239 -60.09 39.36 23.36
CA LYS A 239 -61.28 40.15 22.98
C LYS A 239 -62.52 39.27 22.90
N ASP A 240 -62.44 38.11 22.29
CA ASP A 240 -63.56 37.18 22.16
C ASP A 240 -64.06 36.67 23.54
N ASN A 241 -63.10 36.44 24.48
CA ASN A 241 -63.42 36.09 25.85
C ASN A 241 -63.98 37.25 26.71
N ALA A 242 -63.70 38.48 26.30
CA ALA A 242 -64.28 39.66 26.99
C ALA A 242 -65.71 39.93 26.52
N ASP A 243 -65.98 39.79 25.21
CA ASP A 243 -67.32 39.91 24.63
C ASP A 243 -68.27 38.83 25.12
N SER A 244 -67.81 37.59 25.31
CA SER A 244 -68.61 36.47 25.82
C SER A 244 -68.93 36.55 27.31
N ARG A 245 -68.37 37.51 28.07
CA ARG A 245 -68.69 37.75 29.51
C ARG A 245 -69.51 38.93 29.76
N GLY A 246 -69.91 39.67 28.68
CA GLY A 246 -70.73 40.90 28.77
C GLY A 246 -72.19 40.68 28.44
N GLU A 247 -72.62 39.49 28.15
CA GLU A 247 -74.00 38.99 28.09
C GLU A 247 -74.29 38.18 29.39
#